data_fc69a7768b463565987d1fd3e648d801
#
_entry.id   fc69a7768b463565987d1fd3e648d801
#
_cell.length_a   1.000
_cell.length_b   1.000
_cell.length_c   1.000
_cell.angle_alpha   90.00
_cell.angle_beta   90.00
_cell.angle_gamma   90.00
#
_symmetry.space_group_name_H-M   'P 1'
#
loop_
_entity.id
_entity.type
_entity.pdbx_description
1 polymer ?
#
loop_
_entity_poly.entity_id
_entity_poly.type
_entity_poly.pdbx_seq_one_letter_code
_entity_poly.pdbx_strand_id
1 'polypeptide(L)'
;MSTVLIDPTPPALTSLTEEERMFRDAVRDFAEAEVAPRVSSMDRNQEIEEDLVTQLFDLGLMGIEIPERYGGAESSFFTSILIVEELSKVDPAVGVLVDVQNTLVINAIRRWGTDEQKARILSSLALDTVGAYALSEAGSGSDAFALACRATPDGDDWIVNGQKLWITNGNEAGAFIVFATVDPDAGYRGITAFIIEKGQDGFTIGKKEDKLGIRASSTTELIFQDVRVPGSNVLGEVGQGYK
;
A
#
# COMPACT_ATOMS: atom_id res chain seq x y z
N MET A 1 -27.03 -3.02 -44.46
CA MET A 1 -25.58 -2.77 -44.26
C MET A 1 -25.37 -2.45 -42.80
N SER A 2 -24.82 -3.42 -42.06
CA SER A 2 -24.52 -3.21 -40.62
C SER A 2 -23.22 -2.46 -40.53
N THR A 3 -23.26 -1.22 -40.03
CA THR A 3 -22.08 -0.40 -39.77
C THR A 3 -21.37 -1.04 -38.55
N VAL A 4 -20.26 -1.70 -38.79
CA VAL A 4 -19.37 -2.14 -37.71
C VAL A 4 -18.83 -0.87 -37.05
N LEU A 5 -19.30 -0.54 -35.85
CA LEU A 5 -18.69 0.47 -35.01
C LEU A 5 -17.30 -0.05 -34.65
N ILE A 6 -16.27 0.50 -35.28
CA ILE A 6 -14.88 0.27 -34.86
C ILE A 6 -14.75 1.02 -33.54
N ASP A 7 -14.55 0.27 -32.45
CA ASP A 7 -14.19 0.87 -31.17
C ASP A 7 -12.97 1.77 -31.39
N PRO A 8 -13.00 3.02 -30.94
CA PRO A 8 -11.86 3.91 -31.14
C PRO A 8 -10.63 3.28 -30.45
N THR A 9 -9.55 3.17 -31.19
CA THR A 9 -8.27 2.75 -30.62
C THR A 9 -7.97 3.63 -29.42
N PRO A 10 -7.71 3.07 -28.24
CA PRO A 10 -7.40 3.88 -27.08
C PRO A 10 -6.22 4.82 -27.39
N PRO A 11 -6.24 6.06 -26.90
CA PRO A 11 -5.16 7.01 -27.14
C PRO A 11 -3.85 6.46 -26.59
N ALA A 12 -2.73 6.85 -27.20
CA ALA A 12 -1.42 6.53 -26.65
C ALA A 12 -1.29 7.09 -25.23
N LEU A 13 -0.66 6.34 -24.31
CA LEU A 13 -0.46 6.76 -22.90
C LEU A 13 0.30 8.09 -22.75
N THR A 14 0.97 8.54 -23.82
CA THR A 14 1.60 9.88 -23.90
C THR A 14 0.63 11.01 -24.22
N SER A 15 -0.62 10.68 -24.58
CA SER A 15 -1.66 11.64 -24.91
C SER A 15 -2.68 11.70 -23.77
N LEU A 16 -2.44 12.61 -22.81
CA LEU A 16 -3.32 12.80 -21.68
C LEU A 16 -4.66 13.42 -22.12
N THR A 17 -5.75 12.99 -21.52
CA THR A 17 -7.05 13.65 -21.56
C THR A 17 -6.96 15.03 -20.88
N GLU A 18 -8.01 15.84 -21.00
CA GLU A 18 -8.07 17.13 -20.29
C GLU A 18 -8.10 16.93 -18.79
N GLU A 19 -8.85 15.96 -18.30
CA GLU A 19 -8.96 15.60 -16.89
C GLU A 19 -7.61 15.12 -16.33
N GLU A 20 -6.93 14.20 -17.02
CA GLU A 20 -5.60 13.73 -16.62
C GLU A 20 -4.56 14.86 -16.57
N ARG A 21 -4.65 15.83 -17.51
CA ARG A 21 -3.79 17.01 -17.46
C ARG A 21 -4.10 17.90 -16.27
N MET A 22 -5.37 18.13 -15.97
CA MET A 22 -5.78 18.93 -14.80
C MET A 22 -5.29 18.27 -13.50
N PHE A 23 -5.46 16.97 -13.35
CA PHE A 23 -4.96 16.23 -12.19
C PHE A 23 -3.44 16.34 -12.06
N ARG A 24 -2.72 16.03 -13.12
CA ARG A 24 -1.26 16.12 -13.16
C ARG A 24 -0.76 17.52 -12.77
N ASP A 25 -1.35 18.56 -13.34
CA ASP A 25 -0.91 19.94 -13.12
C ASP A 25 -1.24 20.38 -11.69
N ALA A 26 -2.40 20.01 -11.12
CA ALA A 26 -2.75 20.25 -9.72
C ALA A 26 -1.79 19.56 -8.74
N VAL A 27 -1.41 18.30 -9.01
CA VAL A 27 -0.44 17.58 -8.16
C VAL A 27 0.96 18.19 -8.27
N ARG A 28 1.35 18.64 -9.46
CA ARG A 28 2.62 19.36 -9.63
C ARG A 28 2.65 20.64 -8.82
N ASP A 29 1.61 21.47 -8.93
CA ASP A 29 1.52 22.72 -8.18
C ASP A 29 1.57 22.46 -6.67
N PHE A 30 0.88 21.45 -6.18
CA PHE A 30 0.97 21.02 -4.79
C PHE A 30 2.39 20.56 -4.41
N ALA A 31 3.01 19.71 -5.23
CA ALA A 31 4.35 19.20 -4.97
C ALA A 31 5.39 20.33 -4.90
N GLU A 32 5.30 21.32 -5.79
CA GLU A 32 6.20 22.48 -5.79
C GLU A 32 5.93 23.43 -4.63
N ALA A 33 4.67 23.64 -4.23
CA ALA A 33 4.29 24.57 -3.18
C ALA A 33 4.48 23.98 -1.78
N GLU A 34 4.10 22.73 -1.55
CA GLU A 34 4.02 22.14 -0.21
C GLU A 34 5.12 21.10 0.06
N VAL A 35 5.53 20.31 -0.94
CA VAL A 35 6.55 19.28 -0.74
C VAL A 35 7.95 19.85 -0.88
N ALA A 36 8.25 20.60 -1.94
CA ALA A 36 9.59 21.07 -2.24
C ALA A 36 10.27 21.85 -1.08
N PRO A 37 9.58 22.75 -0.36
CA PRO A 37 10.19 23.48 0.75
C PRO A 37 10.62 22.58 1.92
N ARG A 38 10.00 21.40 2.05
CA ARG A 38 10.16 20.46 3.18
C ARG A 38 11.19 19.35 2.90
N VAL A 39 11.58 19.11 1.64
CA VAL A 39 12.46 18.00 1.23
C VAL A 39 13.72 17.91 2.09
N SER A 40 14.43 19.05 2.28
CA SER A 40 15.68 19.06 3.05
C SER A 40 15.49 18.77 4.54
N SER A 41 14.38 19.19 5.15
CA SER A 41 14.06 18.88 6.55
C SER A 41 13.64 17.43 6.71
N MET A 42 12.76 16.94 5.84
CA MET A 42 12.28 15.55 5.84
C MET A 42 13.42 14.55 5.61
N ASP A 43 14.32 14.80 4.65
CA ASP A 43 15.49 13.94 4.43
C ASP A 43 16.42 13.91 5.64
N ARG A 44 16.70 15.07 6.26
CA ARG A 44 17.57 15.18 7.43
C ARG A 44 16.97 14.50 8.66
N ASN A 45 15.67 14.71 8.89
CA ASN A 45 14.94 14.12 10.01
C ASN A 45 14.56 12.66 9.73
N GLN A 46 14.68 12.21 8.49
CA GLN A 46 14.29 10.86 8.02
C GLN A 46 12.80 10.59 8.23
N GLU A 47 11.94 11.59 8.09
CA GLU A 47 10.53 11.49 8.42
C GLU A 47 9.71 12.39 7.50
N ILE A 48 8.57 11.89 7.02
CA ILE A 48 7.57 12.70 6.33
C ILE A 48 6.74 13.41 7.41
N GLU A 49 6.58 14.72 7.27
CA GLU A 49 5.84 15.53 8.22
C GLU A 49 4.35 15.11 8.24
N GLU A 50 3.78 14.93 9.44
CA GLU A 50 2.42 14.41 9.63
C GLU A 50 1.35 15.28 8.97
N ASP A 51 1.53 16.60 9.00
CA ASP A 51 0.61 17.53 8.33
C ASP A 51 0.67 17.42 6.81
N LEU A 52 1.81 17.05 6.22
CA LEU A 52 1.92 16.76 4.80
C LEU A 52 1.15 15.48 4.43
N VAL A 53 1.22 14.45 5.27
CA VAL A 53 0.41 13.23 5.08
C VAL A 53 -1.08 13.56 5.13
N THR A 54 -1.49 14.41 6.07
CA THR A 54 -2.88 14.89 6.16
C THR A 54 -3.30 15.61 4.89
N GLN A 55 -2.46 16.49 4.33
CA GLN A 55 -2.74 17.18 3.08
C GLN A 55 -2.88 16.23 1.88
N LEU A 56 -2.10 15.13 1.84
CA LEU A 56 -2.24 14.09 0.81
C LEU A 56 -3.62 13.40 0.88
N PHE A 57 -4.15 13.18 2.09
CA PHE A 57 -5.51 12.66 2.28
C PHE A 57 -6.56 13.70 1.86
N ASP A 58 -6.44 14.95 2.30
CA ASP A 58 -7.38 16.02 1.97
C ASP A 58 -7.51 16.27 0.46
N LEU A 59 -6.43 16.06 -0.28
CA LEU A 59 -6.40 16.13 -1.74
C LEU A 59 -6.87 14.84 -2.44
N GLY A 60 -7.21 13.79 -1.69
CA GLY A 60 -7.64 12.50 -2.24
C GLY A 60 -6.52 11.67 -2.88
N LEU A 61 -5.25 12.06 -2.70
CA LEU A 61 -4.11 11.37 -3.31
C LEU A 61 -3.82 10.00 -2.66
N MET A 62 -4.37 9.77 -1.47
CA MET A 62 -4.23 8.50 -0.74
C MET A 62 -5.33 7.48 -1.08
N GLY A 63 -6.34 7.86 -1.89
CA GLY A 63 -7.47 7.01 -2.25
C GLY A 63 -7.88 7.11 -3.73
N ILE A 64 -6.92 7.20 -4.65
CA ILE A 64 -7.14 7.53 -6.06
C ILE A 64 -8.08 6.53 -6.74
N GLU A 65 -7.83 5.25 -6.58
CA GLU A 65 -8.61 4.18 -7.20
C GLU A 65 -9.75 3.64 -6.33
N ILE A 66 -9.91 4.15 -5.10
CA ILE A 66 -11.00 3.74 -4.23
C ILE A 66 -12.33 4.27 -4.80
N PRO A 67 -13.38 3.42 -4.91
CA PRO A 67 -14.70 3.87 -5.33
C PRO A 67 -15.26 4.99 -4.45
N GLU A 68 -16.02 5.93 -5.04
CA GLU A 68 -16.65 7.04 -4.32
C GLU A 68 -17.49 6.59 -3.12
N ARG A 69 -18.18 5.45 -3.24
CA ARG A 69 -18.97 4.87 -2.14
C ARG A 69 -18.17 4.53 -0.89
N TYR A 70 -16.84 4.46 -1.00
CA TYR A 70 -15.91 4.24 0.11
C TYR A 70 -15.06 5.49 0.41
N GLY A 71 -15.40 6.64 -0.19
CA GLY A 71 -14.76 7.92 0.05
C GLY A 71 -13.54 8.22 -0.83
N GLY A 72 -13.27 7.42 -1.86
CA GLY A 72 -12.16 7.64 -2.78
C GLY A 72 -12.51 8.48 -4.01
N ALA A 73 -11.52 8.70 -4.87
CA ALA A 73 -11.66 9.52 -6.08
C ALA A 73 -12.23 8.74 -7.29
N GLU A 74 -12.35 7.42 -7.20
CA GLU A 74 -12.81 6.51 -8.28
C GLU A 74 -12.11 6.75 -9.63
N SER A 75 -10.83 7.14 -9.58
CA SER A 75 -10.04 7.45 -10.77
C SER A 75 -9.31 6.19 -11.30
N SER A 76 -8.58 6.34 -12.40
CA SER A 76 -7.91 5.22 -13.05
C SER A 76 -6.55 4.91 -12.43
N PHE A 77 -6.06 3.67 -12.64
CA PHE A 77 -4.69 3.30 -12.30
C PHE A 77 -3.66 4.20 -13.00
N PHE A 78 -3.95 4.65 -14.23
CA PHE A 78 -3.07 5.55 -14.94
C PHE A 78 -2.97 6.92 -14.25
N THR A 79 -4.06 7.42 -13.66
CA THR A 79 -4.04 8.62 -12.83
C THR A 79 -3.13 8.44 -11.62
N SER A 80 -3.16 7.27 -10.96
CA SER A 80 -2.22 6.95 -9.86
C SER A 80 -0.76 7.07 -10.31
N ILE A 81 -0.43 6.57 -11.50
CA ILE A 81 0.94 6.66 -12.04
C ILE A 81 1.35 8.11 -12.31
N LEU A 82 0.46 8.93 -12.88
CA LEU A 82 0.74 10.36 -13.11
C LEU A 82 1.02 11.10 -11.80
N ILE A 83 0.25 10.81 -10.76
CA ILE A 83 0.40 11.43 -9.44
C ILE A 83 1.74 11.03 -8.81
N VAL A 84 2.06 9.74 -8.82
CA VAL A 84 3.35 9.24 -8.31
C VAL A 84 4.53 9.85 -9.08
N GLU A 85 4.40 10.00 -10.40
CA GLU A 85 5.43 10.65 -11.22
C GLU A 85 5.66 12.11 -10.80
N GLU A 86 4.60 12.92 -10.67
CA GLU A 86 4.74 14.33 -10.31
C GLU A 86 5.27 14.53 -8.89
N LEU A 87 4.79 13.76 -7.91
CA LEU A 87 5.33 13.80 -6.55
C LEU A 87 6.80 13.39 -6.51
N SER A 88 7.17 12.31 -7.22
CA SER A 88 8.53 11.79 -7.24
C SER A 88 9.54 12.70 -7.95
N LYS A 89 9.10 13.59 -8.84
CA LYS A 89 9.96 14.63 -9.43
C LYS A 89 10.47 15.62 -8.38
N VAL A 90 9.70 15.82 -7.31
CA VAL A 90 10.02 16.74 -6.23
C VAL A 90 10.64 15.98 -5.05
N ASP A 91 9.96 14.95 -4.53
CA ASP A 91 10.47 14.07 -3.48
C ASP A 91 9.99 12.63 -3.69
N PRO A 92 10.88 11.69 -4.08
CA PRO A 92 10.52 10.30 -4.23
C PRO A 92 10.13 9.61 -2.93
N ALA A 93 10.43 10.18 -1.74
CA ALA A 93 9.95 9.64 -0.46
C ALA A 93 8.44 9.84 -0.31
N VAL A 94 7.91 10.99 -0.70
CA VAL A 94 6.46 11.25 -0.75
C VAL A 94 5.82 10.44 -1.88
N GLY A 95 6.47 10.37 -3.04
CA GLY A 95 5.99 9.57 -4.16
C GLY A 95 5.80 8.10 -3.79
N VAL A 96 6.76 7.46 -3.11
CA VAL A 96 6.66 6.05 -2.73
C VAL A 96 5.64 5.80 -1.61
N LEU A 97 5.39 6.78 -0.73
CA LEU A 97 4.31 6.67 0.26
C LEU A 97 2.96 6.52 -0.45
N VAL A 98 2.67 7.41 -1.40
CA VAL A 98 1.44 7.40 -2.19
C VAL A 98 1.36 6.17 -3.12
N ASP A 99 2.50 5.75 -3.68
CA ASP A 99 2.57 4.56 -4.53
C ASP A 99 2.18 3.29 -3.78
N VAL A 100 2.83 2.99 -2.66
CA VAL A 100 2.53 1.79 -1.86
C VAL A 100 1.07 1.78 -1.40
N GLN A 101 0.55 2.92 -0.99
CA GLN A 101 -0.86 3.09 -0.61
C GLN A 101 -1.80 2.65 -1.75
N ASN A 102 -1.65 3.23 -2.93
CA ASN A 102 -2.56 3.04 -4.04
C ASN A 102 -2.29 1.75 -4.83
N THR A 103 -1.04 1.52 -5.24
CA THR A 103 -0.73 0.45 -6.20
C THR A 103 -0.61 -0.92 -5.55
N LEU A 104 -0.27 -1.01 -4.27
CA LEU A 104 -0.14 -2.29 -3.56
C LEU A 104 -1.32 -2.53 -2.62
N VAL A 105 -1.52 -1.67 -1.61
CA VAL A 105 -2.47 -1.95 -0.53
C VAL A 105 -3.92 -1.84 -1.03
N ILE A 106 -4.29 -0.70 -1.61
CA ILE A 106 -5.65 -0.48 -2.12
C ILE A 106 -6.00 -1.50 -3.20
N ASN A 107 -5.10 -1.75 -4.15
CA ASN A 107 -5.34 -2.71 -5.22
C ASN A 107 -5.50 -4.14 -4.72
N ALA A 108 -4.73 -4.56 -3.71
CA ALA A 108 -4.90 -5.88 -3.11
C ALA A 108 -6.28 -6.02 -2.44
N ILE A 109 -6.72 -5.02 -1.65
CA ILE A 109 -8.05 -5.03 -1.02
C ILE A 109 -9.17 -4.97 -2.06
N ARG A 110 -9.06 -4.10 -3.08
CA ARG A 110 -10.06 -4.01 -4.16
C ARG A 110 -10.23 -5.32 -4.91
N ARG A 111 -9.13 -6.00 -5.18
CA ARG A 111 -9.11 -7.22 -6.00
C ARG A 111 -9.52 -8.46 -5.22
N TRP A 112 -9.09 -8.61 -3.98
CA TRP A 112 -9.17 -9.85 -3.23
C TRP A 112 -10.04 -9.77 -1.98
N GLY A 113 -10.37 -8.56 -1.52
CA GLY A 113 -11.19 -8.37 -0.33
C GLY A 113 -12.65 -8.77 -0.51
N THR A 114 -13.28 -9.24 0.56
CA THR A 114 -14.74 -9.39 0.65
C THR A 114 -15.42 -8.02 0.64
N ASP A 115 -16.73 -7.96 0.47
CA ASP A 115 -17.45 -6.68 0.51
C ASP A 115 -17.35 -6.02 1.89
N GLU A 116 -17.33 -6.80 2.97
CA GLU A 116 -17.12 -6.31 4.34
C GLU A 116 -15.72 -5.75 4.54
N GLN A 117 -14.68 -6.45 4.05
CA GLN A 117 -13.31 -5.97 4.10
C GLN A 117 -13.16 -4.68 3.29
N LYS A 118 -13.72 -4.62 2.08
CA LYS A 118 -13.72 -3.41 1.24
C LYS A 118 -14.39 -2.23 1.94
N ALA A 119 -15.58 -2.44 2.50
CA ALA A 119 -16.30 -1.39 3.19
C ALA A 119 -15.53 -0.85 4.40
N ARG A 120 -14.88 -1.72 5.18
CA ARG A 120 -14.13 -1.35 6.37
C ARG A 120 -12.78 -0.72 6.02
N ILE A 121 -11.97 -1.42 5.23
CA ILE A 121 -10.58 -1.04 5.01
C ILE A 121 -10.43 0.06 3.96
N LEU A 122 -11.15 -0.01 2.82
CA LEU A 122 -11.02 1.04 1.79
C LEU A 122 -11.51 2.40 2.31
N SER A 123 -12.55 2.43 3.15
CA SER A 123 -13.03 3.69 3.73
C SER A 123 -11.98 4.33 4.64
N SER A 124 -11.29 3.55 5.49
CA SER A 124 -10.22 4.09 6.32
C SER A 124 -8.99 4.50 5.49
N LEU A 125 -8.60 3.70 4.48
CA LEU A 125 -7.51 4.03 3.56
C LEU A 125 -7.78 5.27 2.71
N ALA A 126 -9.04 5.62 2.45
CA ALA A 126 -9.40 6.83 1.74
C ALA A 126 -9.33 8.09 2.62
N LEU A 127 -9.57 7.95 3.93
CA LEU A 127 -9.81 9.08 4.83
C LEU A 127 -8.60 9.48 5.68
N ASP A 128 -7.93 8.51 6.31
CA ASP A 128 -6.94 8.82 7.36
C ASP A 128 -5.90 7.72 7.61
N THR A 129 -6.06 6.55 7.02
CA THR A 129 -5.22 5.40 7.33
C THR A 129 -4.20 5.15 6.23
N VAL A 130 -2.92 5.19 6.57
CA VAL A 130 -1.85 4.76 5.67
C VAL A 130 -1.76 3.24 5.68
N GLY A 131 -1.51 2.65 4.51
CA GLY A 131 -1.31 1.22 4.34
C GLY A 131 0.13 0.83 4.08
N ALA A 132 0.51 -0.37 4.48
CA ALA A 132 1.80 -0.98 4.21
C ALA A 132 1.66 -2.41 3.66
N TYR A 133 2.64 -2.83 2.84
CA TYR A 133 2.66 -4.13 2.19
C TYR A 133 3.86 -4.93 2.66
N ALA A 134 3.63 -5.96 3.47
CA ALA A 134 4.64 -6.66 4.24
C ALA A 134 4.91 -8.07 3.67
N LEU A 135 5.74 -8.15 2.63
CA LEU A 135 6.12 -9.39 1.98
C LEU A 135 7.54 -9.83 2.38
N SER A 136 8.53 -8.93 2.26
CA SER A 136 9.96 -9.24 2.35
C SER A 136 10.43 -9.68 3.74
N GLU A 137 11.39 -10.61 3.78
CA GLU A 137 12.07 -11.09 4.98
C GLU A 137 13.59 -11.19 4.73
N ALA A 138 14.37 -11.43 5.77
CA ALA A 138 15.82 -11.58 5.66
C ALA A 138 16.25 -12.67 4.66
N GLY A 139 15.50 -13.77 4.61
CA GLY A 139 15.73 -14.90 3.68
C GLY A 139 14.85 -14.88 2.44
N SER A 140 13.96 -13.89 2.28
CA SER A 140 12.95 -13.85 1.23
C SER A 140 12.83 -12.44 0.66
N GLY A 141 13.67 -12.15 -0.35
CA GLY A 141 13.64 -10.93 -1.14
C GLY A 141 13.20 -11.24 -2.56
N SER A 142 14.16 -11.43 -3.48
CA SER A 142 13.85 -11.80 -4.87
C SER A 142 13.14 -13.16 -4.98
N ASP A 143 13.44 -14.10 -4.11
CA ASP A 143 12.64 -15.30 -3.90
C ASP A 143 11.56 -15.03 -2.86
N ALA A 144 10.49 -14.35 -3.29
CA ALA A 144 9.37 -14.00 -2.43
C ALA A 144 8.59 -15.22 -1.90
N PHE A 145 8.79 -16.39 -2.47
CA PHE A 145 8.12 -17.62 -2.05
C PHE A 145 8.86 -18.36 -0.92
N ALA A 146 10.09 -17.95 -0.60
CA ALA A 146 10.89 -18.53 0.49
C ALA A 146 10.58 -17.91 1.86
N LEU A 147 9.44 -17.23 2.02
CA LEU A 147 9.07 -16.59 3.28
C LEU A 147 8.91 -17.62 4.42
N ALA A 148 9.33 -17.22 5.63
CA ALA A 148 9.34 -18.05 6.83
C ALA A 148 8.34 -17.59 7.91
N CYS A 149 7.76 -16.40 7.78
CA CYS A 149 6.69 -15.92 8.65
C CYS A 149 5.51 -16.90 8.57
N ARG A 150 5.01 -17.35 9.72
CA ARG A 150 4.00 -18.40 9.84
C ARG A 150 2.69 -17.89 10.39
N ALA A 151 1.60 -18.46 9.87
CA ALA A 151 0.28 -18.36 10.47
C ALA A 151 -0.23 -19.76 10.82
N THR A 152 -0.50 -20.02 12.09
CA THR A 152 -1.01 -21.29 12.59
C THR A 152 -2.47 -21.16 12.95
N PRO A 153 -3.36 -22.09 12.53
CA PRO A 153 -4.78 -22.00 12.86
C PRO A 153 -5.02 -22.17 14.37
N ASP A 154 -5.93 -21.37 14.92
CA ASP A 154 -6.39 -21.45 16.31
C ASP A 154 -7.91 -21.19 16.38
N GLY A 155 -8.70 -22.25 16.25
CA GLY A 155 -10.14 -22.18 16.06
C GLY A 155 -10.48 -21.57 14.71
N ASP A 156 -11.27 -20.48 14.73
CA ASP A 156 -11.62 -19.69 13.54
C ASP A 156 -10.60 -18.58 13.20
N ASP A 157 -9.57 -18.42 14.04
CA ASP A 157 -8.54 -17.40 13.94
C ASP A 157 -7.19 -18.00 13.52
N TRP A 158 -6.22 -17.11 13.35
CA TRP A 158 -4.83 -17.43 13.04
C TRP A 158 -3.88 -16.80 14.06
N ILE A 159 -2.82 -17.50 14.41
CA ILE A 159 -1.71 -16.97 15.21
C ILE A 159 -0.52 -16.75 14.31
N VAL A 160 -0.14 -15.48 14.12
CA VAL A 160 0.96 -15.08 13.24
C VAL A 160 2.24 -14.88 14.03
N ASN A 161 3.33 -15.52 13.57
CA ASN A 161 4.67 -15.43 14.15
C ASN A 161 5.71 -15.22 13.06
N GLY A 162 6.64 -14.32 13.28
CA GLY A 162 7.74 -14.06 12.35
C GLY A 162 8.15 -12.60 12.29
N GLN A 163 8.83 -12.24 11.20
CA GLN A 163 9.43 -10.93 11.02
C GLN A 163 9.38 -10.54 9.56
N LYS A 164 9.08 -9.27 9.29
CA LYS A 164 9.18 -8.67 7.96
C LYS A 164 10.22 -7.57 7.96
N LEU A 165 10.94 -7.41 6.87
CA LEU A 165 12.00 -6.43 6.74
C LEU A 165 11.75 -5.50 5.55
N TRP A 166 12.28 -4.29 5.70
CA TRP A 166 12.25 -3.25 4.65
C TRP A 166 10.85 -2.85 4.23
N ILE A 167 9.94 -2.76 5.20
CA ILE A 167 8.54 -2.44 4.93
C ILE A 167 8.37 -0.92 4.82
N THR A 168 8.05 -0.47 3.61
CA THR A 168 7.71 0.92 3.31
C THR A 168 6.42 1.31 4.02
N ASN A 169 6.33 2.55 4.48
CA ASN A 169 5.22 3.10 5.26
C ASN A 169 5.04 2.43 6.64
N GLY A 170 6.00 1.64 7.13
CA GLY A 170 5.79 0.84 8.33
C GLY A 170 5.54 1.66 9.60
N ASN A 171 6.11 2.88 9.71
CA ASN A 171 5.86 3.76 10.85
C ASN A 171 4.49 4.46 10.77
N GLU A 172 4.14 4.91 9.59
CA GLU A 172 2.93 5.69 9.31
C GLU A 172 1.69 4.81 9.26
N ALA A 173 1.86 3.55 8.80
CA ALA A 173 0.73 2.67 8.51
C ALA A 173 -0.11 2.32 9.74
N GLY A 174 -1.43 2.34 9.54
CA GLY A 174 -2.44 1.80 10.44
C GLY A 174 -2.94 0.42 10.03
N ALA A 175 -2.82 0.08 8.72
CA ALA A 175 -3.23 -1.20 8.15
C ALA A 175 -2.10 -1.84 7.35
N PHE A 176 -1.92 -3.15 7.49
CA PHE A 176 -0.82 -3.91 6.89
C PHE A 176 -1.37 -5.13 6.15
N ILE A 177 -0.94 -5.32 4.89
CA ILE A 177 -1.12 -6.60 4.21
C ILE A 177 0.12 -7.43 4.48
N VAL A 178 -0.03 -8.51 5.25
CA VAL A 178 1.06 -9.37 5.72
C VAL A 178 0.95 -10.74 5.08
N PHE A 179 2.04 -11.21 4.47
CA PHE A 179 2.12 -12.54 3.88
C PHE A 179 2.78 -13.49 4.86
N ALA A 180 2.10 -14.61 5.15
CA ALA A 180 2.62 -15.68 5.99
C ALA A 180 2.30 -17.04 5.37
N THR A 181 3.13 -18.06 5.66
CA THR A 181 2.81 -19.42 5.25
C THR A 181 1.96 -20.11 6.29
N VAL A 182 0.90 -20.74 5.84
CA VAL A 182 0.05 -21.63 6.67
C VAL A 182 0.44 -23.09 6.53
N ASP A 183 1.22 -23.43 5.50
CA ASP A 183 1.76 -24.75 5.23
C ASP A 183 3.11 -24.62 4.50
N PRO A 184 4.24 -24.68 5.23
CA PRO A 184 5.57 -24.58 4.62
C PRO A 184 5.90 -25.71 3.63
N ASP A 185 5.31 -26.89 3.81
CA ASP A 185 5.57 -28.04 2.95
C ASP A 185 4.87 -27.90 1.60
N ALA A 186 3.82 -27.06 1.52
CA ALA A 186 3.14 -26.73 0.28
C ALA A 186 3.88 -25.67 -0.58
N GLY A 187 5.02 -25.14 -0.09
CA GLY A 187 5.79 -24.09 -0.76
C GLY A 187 4.93 -22.83 -0.99
N TYR A 188 4.96 -22.26 -2.22
CA TYR A 188 4.20 -21.05 -2.53
C TYR A 188 2.67 -21.19 -2.34
N ARG A 189 2.14 -22.43 -2.37
CA ARG A 189 0.72 -22.71 -2.15
C ARG A 189 0.31 -22.65 -0.68
N GLY A 190 1.27 -22.60 0.24
CA GLY A 190 1.01 -22.35 1.65
C GLY A 190 0.89 -20.86 1.97
N ILE A 191 1.28 -19.95 1.06
CA ILE A 191 1.29 -18.51 1.31
C ILE A 191 -0.14 -17.96 1.34
N THR A 192 -0.45 -17.24 2.41
CA THR A 192 -1.73 -16.58 2.65
C THR A 192 -1.48 -15.11 2.99
N ALA A 193 -2.36 -14.22 2.51
CA ALA A 193 -2.32 -12.80 2.85
C ALA A 193 -3.31 -12.51 3.98
N PHE A 194 -2.89 -11.68 4.93
CA PHE A 194 -3.66 -11.28 6.11
C PHE A 194 -3.71 -9.76 6.22
N ILE A 195 -4.84 -9.22 6.67
CA ILE A 195 -4.98 -7.83 7.06
C ILE A 195 -4.69 -7.75 8.56
N ILE A 196 -3.63 -7.04 8.94
CA ILE A 196 -3.25 -6.79 10.33
C ILE A 196 -3.30 -5.29 10.59
N GLU A 197 -3.87 -4.87 11.72
CA GLU A 197 -4.00 -3.46 12.06
C GLU A 197 -3.01 -3.09 13.17
N LYS A 198 -2.54 -1.83 13.15
CA LYS A 198 -1.64 -1.32 14.18
C LYS A 198 -2.27 -1.40 15.56
N GLY A 199 -1.49 -1.79 16.55
CA GLY A 199 -1.96 -1.89 17.94
C GLY A 199 -2.51 -3.26 18.32
N GLN A 200 -2.53 -4.26 17.43
CA GLN A 200 -2.83 -5.63 17.83
C GLN A 200 -1.78 -6.17 18.78
N ASP A 201 -2.20 -6.91 19.81
CA ASP A 201 -1.29 -7.54 20.77
C ASP A 201 -0.29 -8.44 20.07
N GLY A 202 0.99 -8.31 20.45
CA GLY A 202 2.09 -9.07 19.85
C GLY A 202 2.63 -8.51 18.54
N PHE A 203 2.00 -7.47 17.94
CA PHE A 203 2.51 -6.78 16.76
C PHE A 203 3.32 -5.55 17.15
N THR A 204 4.57 -5.48 16.68
CA THR A 204 5.50 -4.39 16.98
C THR A 204 6.19 -3.92 15.71
N ILE A 205 6.30 -2.60 15.56
CA ILE A 205 7.16 -1.97 14.56
C ILE A 205 8.56 -1.91 15.14
N GLY A 206 9.49 -2.57 14.47
CA GLY A 206 10.89 -2.67 14.92
C GLY A 206 11.76 -1.54 14.39
N LYS A 207 13.00 -1.89 14.06
CA LYS A 207 14.01 -0.93 13.60
C LYS A 207 13.59 -0.24 12.31
N LYS A 208 13.74 1.08 12.27
CA LYS A 208 13.74 1.88 11.04
C LYS A 208 15.13 1.86 10.42
N GLU A 209 15.20 1.65 9.10
CA GLU A 209 16.47 1.61 8.39
C GLU A 209 17.03 3.01 8.13
N ASP A 210 18.32 3.19 8.37
CA ASP A 210 19.08 4.37 7.95
C ASP A 210 19.53 4.18 6.50
N LYS A 211 18.97 4.97 5.59
CA LYS A 211 19.15 4.80 4.14
C LYS A 211 20.03 5.88 3.55
N LEU A 212 20.67 5.56 2.41
CA LEU A 212 21.48 6.51 1.64
C LEU A 212 20.61 7.57 0.94
N GLY A 213 19.42 7.21 0.47
CA GLY A 213 18.47 8.08 -0.20
C GLY A 213 17.03 7.71 0.14
N ILE A 214 16.08 8.54 -0.27
CA ILE A 214 14.65 8.41 0.07
C ILE A 214 14.48 8.27 1.58
N ARG A 215 15.23 9.07 2.34
CA ARG A 215 15.40 8.89 3.78
C ARG A 215 14.13 9.21 4.57
N ALA A 216 13.31 10.12 4.06
CA ALA A 216 12.06 10.49 4.70
C ALA A 216 11.01 9.36 4.66
N SER A 217 11.00 8.52 3.62
CA SER A 217 10.14 7.33 3.61
C SER A 217 10.57 6.36 4.70
N SER A 218 9.68 6.01 5.62
CA SER A 218 9.97 4.99 6.62
C SER A 218 10.12 3.63 5.95
N THR A 219 11.17 2.93 6.34
CA THR A 219 11.44 1.55 5.90
C THR A 219 11.76 0.77 7.15
N THR A 220 10.83 -0.07 7.60
CA THR A 220 10.89 -0.65 8.92
C THR A 220 10.90 -2.16 8.92
N GLU A 221 11.32 -2.71 10.04
CA GLU A 221 11.07 -4.07 10.45
C GLU A 221 9.67 -4.17 11.08
N LEU A 222 8.98 -5.27 10.84
CA LEU A 222 7.75 -5.63 11.55
C LEU A 222 7.97 -6.96 12.27
N ILE A 223 7.57 -7.04 13.54
CA ILE A 223 7.76 -8.21 14.41
C ILE A 223 6.39 -8.70 14.86
N PHE A 224 6.15 -9.99 14.67
CA PHE A 224 4.92 -10.68 15.03
C PHE A 224 5.25 -11.77 16.06
N GLN A 225 4.69 -11.66 17.27
CA GLN A 225 4.86 -12.60 18.38
C GLN A 225 3.47 -12.99 18.90
N ASP A 226 3.00 -14.15 18.47
CA ASP A 226 1.68 -14.68 18.79
C ASP A 226 0.54 -13.71 18.46
N VAL A 227 0.64 -12.99 17.33
CA VAL A 227 -0.39 -12.04 16.89
C VAL A 227 -1.64 -12.81 16.47
N ARG A 228 -2.74 -12.60 17.21
CA ARG A 228 -4.05 -13.18 16.86
C ARG A 228 -4.71 -12.40 15.75
N VAL A 229 -4.96 -13.06 14.65
CA VAL A 229 -5.61 -12.48 13.46
C VAL A 229 -6.92 -13.21 13.22
N PRO A 230 -8.06 -12.51 13.25
CA PRO A 230 -9.36 -13.12 12.95
C PRO A 230 -9.38 -13.76 11.57
N GLY A 231 -10.06 -14.89 11.41
CA GLY A 231 -10.22 -15.55 10.11
C GLY A 231 -10.89 -14.64 9.07
N SER A 232 -11.74 -13.70 9.50
CA SER A 232 -12.32 -12.66 8.64
C SER A 232 -11.31 -11.66 8.08
N ASN A 233 -10.06 -11.65 8.58
CA ASN A 233 -8.96 -10.81 8.08
C ASN A 233 -8.03 -11.56 7.10
N VAL A 234 -8.36 -12.79 6.71
CA VAL A 234 -7.70 -13.43 5.56
C VAL A 234 -8.10 -12.66 4.30
N LEU A 235 -7.12 -12.17 3.56
CA LEU A 235 -7.34 -11.47 2.29
C LEU A 235 -7.32 -12.47 1.13
N GLY A 236 -8.45 -12.65 0.47
CA GLY A 236 -8.66 -13.68 -0.52
C GLY A 236 -8.89 -15.05 0.12
N GLU A 237 -8.25 -16.09 -0.41
CA GLU A 237 -8.40 -17.47 0.06
C GLU A 237 -7.11 -17.97 0.72
N VAL A 238 -7.25 -18.84 1.72
CA VAL A 238 -6.12 -19.53 2.36
C VAL A 238 -5.30 -20.29 1.31
N GLY A 239 -3.98 -20.12 1.34
CA GLY A 239 -3.06 -20.73 0.38
C GLY A 239 -3.02 -20.08 -1.00
N GLN A 240 -3.68 -18.93 -1.20
CA GLN A 240 -3.74 -18.23 -2.48
C GLN A 240 -3.04 -16.86 -2.45
N GLY A 241 -2.31 -16.55 -1.39
CA GLY A 241 -1.61 -15.27 -1.24
C GLY A 241 -0.55 -15.00 -2.32
N TYR A 242 -0.06 -16.04 -2.99
CA TYR A 242 0.89 -15.91 -4.09
C TYR A 242 0.31 -15.24 -5.36
N LYS A 243 -1.02 -15.19 -5.52
CA LYS A 243 -1.71 -14.57 -6.66
C LYS A 243 -1.69 -13.05 -6.60
#